data_a24a598eb5957308de1f35afc3872645
#
_entry.id   a24a598eb5957308de1f35afc3872645
#
_cell.length_a   1.000
_cell.length_b   1.000
_cell.length_c   1.000
_cell.angle_alpha   90.00
_cell.angle_beta   90.00
_cell.angle_gamma   90.00
#
_symmetry.space_group_name_H-M   'P 1'
#
loop_
_entity.id
_entity.type
_entity.pdbx_description
1 polymer ?
#
loop_
_entity_poly.entity_id
_entity_poly.type
_entity_poly.pdbx_seq_one_letter_code
_entity_poly.pdbx_strand_id
1 'polypeptide(L)'
;MNILCIGGGPAGLYFALLMKQQNPTHRVTVVERNRPFDTFGWGVVLSDQTLANLQAADAPTAALIGDAFNHWDDIEVFFKGRSVRSTGHGFCGIGRKRLLNILQDRCLAVGVELVFETDVADDQALAAQYNA
;
A
#
# COMPACT_ATOMS: atom_id res chain seq x y z
N MET A 1 15.00 8.30 14.99
CA MET A 1 13.66 8.04 15.56
C MET A 1 13.35 6.57 15.33
N ASN A 2 12.76 5.88 16.32
CA ASN A 2 12.21 4.54 16.14
C ASN A 2 10.72 4.68 15.81
N ILE A 3 10.27 3.97 14.79
CA ILE A 3 8.91 4.03 14.28
C ILE A 3 8.40 2.60 14.14
N LEU A 4 7.28 2.32 14.79
CA LEU A 4 6.61 1.03 14.72
C LEU A 4 5.26 1.20 14.03
N CYS A 5 5.05 0.45 12.94
CA CYS A 5 3.78 0.38 12.23
C CYS A 5 3.11 -0.96 12.54
N ILE A 6 1.92 -0.92 13.08
CA ILE A 6 1.10 -2.11 13.34
C ILE A 6 0.14 -2.30 12.17
N GLY A 7 0.36 -3.36 11.40
CA GLY A 7 -0.37 -3.69 10.18
C GLY A 7 0.44 -3.46 8.90
N GLY A 8 0.70 -4.55 8.17
CA GLY A 8 1.41 -4.58 6.88
C GLY A 8 0.48 -4.43 5.67
N GLY A 9 -0.65 -3.74 5.82
CA GLY A 9 -1.49 -3.34 4.70
C GLY A 9 -0.88 -2.20 3.87
N PRO A 10 -1.52 -1.82 2.74
CA PRO A 10 -0.96 -0.78 1.86
C PRO A 10 -0.63 0.53 2.56
N ALA A 11 -1.45 0.96 3.52
CA ALA A 11 -1.23 2.20 4.26
C ALA A 11 0.00 2.12 5.18
N GLY A 12 0.13 1.04 5.98
CA GLY A 12 1.26 0.85 6.89
C GLY A 12 2.58 0.71 6.14
N LEU A 13 2.60 -0.09 5.07
CA LEU A 13 3.79 -0.27 4.24
C LEU A 13 4.20 1.05 3.55
N TYR A 14 3.24 1.77 2.97
CA TYR A 14 3.55 3.02 2.27
C TYR A 14 4.02 4.12 3.24
N PHE A 15 3.38 4.24 4.41
CA PHE A 15 3.84 5.14 5.45
C PHE A 15 5.27 4.80 5.91
N ALA A 16 5.56 3.53 6.20
CA ALA A 16 6.87 3.08 6.61
C ALA A 16 7.95 3.39 5.56
N LEU A 17 7.64 3.13 4.28
CA LEU A 17 8.49 3.46 3.15
C LEU A 17 8.84 4.95 3.12
N LEU A 18 7.83 5.83 3.17
CA LEU A 18 8.04 7.28 3.12
C LEU A 18 8.84 7.79 4.32
N MET A 19 8.55 7.30 5.53
CA MET A 19 9.30 7.69 6.74
C MET A 19 10.77 7.27 6.66
N LYS A 20 11.06 6.11 6.10
CA LYS A 20 12.43 5.64 5.91
C LYS A 20 13.18 6.44 4.83
N GLN A 21 12.50 6.80 3.75
CA GLN A 21 13.07 7.63 2.69
C GLN A 21 13.32 9.06 3.16
N GLN A 22 12.40 9.64 3.94
CA GLN A 22 12.55 10.98 4.49
C GLN A 22 13.80 11.11 5.36
N ASN A 23 14.12 10.09 6.13
CA ASN A 23 15.35 10.04 6.90
C ASN A 23 15.87 8.60 7.03
N PRO A 24 16.94 8.24 6.30
CA PRO A 24 17.53 6.89 6.34
C PRO A 24 18.02 6.44 7.72
N THR A 25 18.21 7.35 8.67
CA THR A 25 18.61 7.01 10.05
C THR A 25 17.44 6.53 10.90
N HIS A 26 16.21 6.71 10.45
CA HIS A 26 15.05 6.16 11.15
C HIS A 26 15.11 4.63 11.18
N ARG A 27 14.86 4.05 12.33
CA ARG A 27 14.60 2.63 12.47
C ARG A 27 13.10 2.44 12.30
N VAL A 28 12.69 1.85 11.20
CA VAL A 28 11.26 1.66 10.86
C VAL A 28 10.97 0.17 10.79
N THR A 29 10.02 -0.28 11.59
CA THR A 29 9.57 -1.67 11.63
C THR A 29 8.07 -1.73 11.36
N VAL A 30 7.65 -2.66 10.51
CA VAL A 30 6.24 -2.99 10.26
C VAL A 30 5.98 -4.38 10.81
N VAL A 31 4.98 -4.49 11.68
CA VAL A 31 4.54 -5.77 12.25
C VAL A 31 3.20 -6.16 11.63
N GLU A 32 3.13 -7.37 11.06
CA GLU A 32 1.95 -7.89 10.37
C GLU A 32 1.60 -9.30 10.89
N ARG A 33 0.32 -9.55 11.17
CA ARG A 33 -0.15 -10.83 11.68
C ARG A 33 -0.19 -11.96 10.64
N ASN A 34 -0.36 -11.60 9.38
CA ASN A 34 -0.42 -12.55 8.28
C ASN A 34 0.98 -12.92 7.78
N ARG A 35 1.04 -13.95 6.94
CA ARG A 35 2.27 -14.34 6.23
C ARG A 35 2.66 -13.30 5.17
N PRO A 36 3.93 -13.29 4.75
CA PRO A 36 4.34 -12.52 3.59
C PRO A 36 3.46 -12.84 2.39
N PHE A 37 3.04 -11.79 1.67
CA PHE A 37 2.24 -11.90 0.45
C PHE A 37 0.80 -12.44 0.62
N ASP A 38 0.38 -12.76 1.83
CA ASP A 38 -1.02 -13.07 2.11
C ASP A 38 -1.85 -11.79 2.11
N THR A 39 -3.03 -11.86 1.51
CA THR A 39 -3.96 -10.74 1.48
C THR A 39 -5.39 -11.21 1.35
N PHE A 40 -6.31 -10.40 1.87
CA PHE A 40 -7.75 -10.57 1.71
C PHE A 40 -8.26 -9.54 0.70
N GLY A 41 -9.24 -9.96 -0.12
CA GLY A 41 -9.84 -9.12 -1.14
C GLY A 41 -9.15 -9.23 -2.52
N TRP A 42 -9.79 -8.62 -3.53
CA TRP A 42 -9.48 -8.86 -4.93
C TRP A 42 -8.53 -7.81 -5.52
N GLY A 43 -8.85 -6.53 -5.31
CA GLY A 43 -8.09 -5.45 -5.92
C GLY A 43 -8.39 -4.10 -5.29
N VAL A 44 -7.66 -3.12 -5.77
CA VAL A 44 -7.81 -1.72 -5.41
C VAL A 44 -8.00 -0.92 -6.68
N VAL A 45 -8.99 -0.04 -6.68
CA VAL A 45 -9.21 0.95 -7.73
C VAL A 45 -8.74 2.30 -7.23
N LEU A 46 -7.92 2.96 -8.02
CA LEU A 46 -7.39 4.29 -7.74
C LEU A 46 -7.81 5.26 -8.84
N SER A 47 -7.93 6.52 -8.48
CA SER A 47 -8.13 7.62 -9.43
C SER A 47 -6.78 8.16 -9.91
N ASP A 48 -6.79 8.88 -11.03
CA ASP A 48 -5.62 9.58 -11.54
C ASP A 48 -5.03 10.55 -10.50
N GLN A 49 -5.88 11.19 -9.68
CA GLN A 49 -5.42 12.06 -8.61
C GLN A 49 -4.61 11.29 -7.56
N THR A 50 -5.03 10.07 -7.21
CA THR A 50 -4.28 9.25 -6.26
C THR A 50 -2.92 8.86 -6.84
N LEU A 51 -2.87 8.50 -8.13
CA LEU A 51 -1.59 8.23 -8.82
C LEU A 51 -0.68 9.45 -8.85
N ALA A 52 -1.21 10.63 -9.13
CA ALA A 52 -0.44 11.87 -9.09
C ALA A 52 0.15 12.14 -7.69
N ASN A 53 -0.61 11.88 -6.63
CA ASN A 53 -0.12 12.01 -5.25
C ASN A 53 0.99 10.98 -4.93
N LEU A 54 0.84 9.74 -5.37
CA LEU A 54 1.89 8.71 -5.23
C LEU A 54 3.15 9.11 -5.99
N GLN A 55 3.01 9.62 -7.22
CA GLN A 55 4.11 10.09 -8.04
C GLN A 55 4.86 11.26 -7.38
N ALA A 56 4.15 12.17 -6.77
CA ALA A 56 4.75 13.31 -6.07
C ALA A 56 5.48 12.88 -4.79
N ALA A 57 4.99 11.85 -4.09
CA ALA A 57 5.57 11.39 -2.83
C ALA A 57 6.75 10.41 -3.03
N ASP A 58 6.63 9.47 -3.95
CA ASP A 58 7.66 8.46 -4.27
C ASP A 58 7.52 7.98 -5.72
N ALA A 59 8.15 8.68 -6.63
CA ALA A 59 8.10 8.40 -8.06
C ALA A 59 8.53 6.95 -8.43
N PRO A 60 9.57 6.35 -7.83
CA PRO A 60 9.94 4.98 -8.13
C PRO A 60 8.85 3.95 -7.79
N THR A 61 8.19 4.08 -6.65
CA THR A 61 7.09 3.19 -6.28
C THR A 61 5.85 3.44 -7.14
N ALA A 62 5.54 4.71 -7.42
CA ALA A 62 4.43 5.08 -8.31
C ALA A 62 4.59 4.49 -9.72
N ALA A 63 5.80 4.48 -10.27
CA ALA A 63 6.09 3.85 -11.55
C ALA A 63 5.81 2.34 -11.53
N LEU A 64 6.31 1.61 -10.52
CA LEU A 64 6.06 0.17 -10.37
C LEU A 64 4.58 -0.17 -10.23
N ILE A 65 3.84 0.68 -9.50
CA ILE A 65 2.39 0.54 -9.34
C ILE A 65 1.70 0.83 -10.68
N GLY A 66 2.08 1.91 -11.37
CA GLY A 66 1.53 2.33 -12.65
C GLY A 66 1.70 1.26 -13.75
N ASP A 67 2.87 0.65 -13.83
CA ASP A 67 3.17 -0.43 -14.78
C ASP A 67 2.33 -1.71 -14.52
N ALA A 68 1.81 -1.88 -13.31
CA ALA A 68 1.00 -3.03 -12.91
C ALA A 68 -0.51 -2.78 -12.99
N PHE A 69 -0.96 -1.60 -13.41
CA PHE A 69 -2.37 -1.24 -13.51
C PHE A 69 -3.04 -1.70 -14.79
N ASN A 70 -4.34 -1.97 -14.67
CA ASN A 70 -5.28 -1.93 -15.77
C ASN A 70 -6.02 -0.58 -15.73
N HIS A 71 -6.06 0.12 -16.86
CA HIS A 71 -6.72 1.42 -17.00
C HIS A 71 -8.06 1.29 -17.71
N TRP A 72 -9.05 2.09 -17.29
CA TRP A 72 -10.31 2.27 -18.01
C TRP A 72 -10.91 3.65 -17.71
N ASP A 73 -11.62 4.20 -18.70
CA ASP A 73 -12.20 5.55 -18.62
C ASP A 73 -13.71 5.54 -18.39
N ASP A 74 -14.36 4.44 -18.70
CA ASP A 74 -15.79 4.36 -18.75
C ASP A 74 -16.36 3.45 -17.67
N ILE A 75 -17.51 3.87 -17.10
CA ILE A 75 -18.34 3.04 -16.24
C ILE A 75 -19.70 2.87 -16.91
N GLU A 76 -20.20 1.65 -16.99
CA GLU A 76 -21.53 1.37 -17.44
C GLU A 76 -22.34 0.67 -16.35
N VAL A 77 -23.48 1.24 -16.01
CA VAL A 77 -24.41 0.72 -15.02
C VAL A 77 -25.61 0.15 -15.71
N PHE A 78 -25.88 -1.14 -15.48
CA PHE A 78 -27.05 -1.85 -16.01
C PHE A 78 -28.11 -1.96 -14.91
N PHE A 79 -29.31 -1.43 -15.17
CA PHE A 79 -30.41 -1.49 -14.23
C PHE A 79 -31.75 -1.69 -14.96
N LYS A 80 -32.49 -2.71 -14.61
CA LYS A 80 -33.82 -3.04 -15.17
C LYS A 80 -33.90 -2.96 -16.70
N GLY A 81 -32.92 -3.57 -17.38
CA GLY A 81 -32.88 -3.62 -18.86
C GLY A 81 -32.48 -2.31 -19.54
N ARG A 82 -32.03 -1.33 -18.79
CA ARG A 82 -31.45 -0.07 -19.29
C ARG A 82 -30.00 0.03 -18.89
N SER A 83 -29.17 0.66 -19.70
CA SER A 83 -27.80 0.98 -19.33
C SER A 83 -27.58 2.50 -19.37
N VAL A 84 -26.71 2.96 -18.49
CA VAL A 84 -26.19 4.35 -18.46
C VAL A 84 -24.69 4.27 -18.44
N ARG A 85 -24.04 4.87 -19.42
CA ARG A 85 -22.59 4.96 -19.53
C ARG A 85 -22.12 6.33 -19.10
N SER A 86 -21.11 6.37 -18.27
CA SER A 86 -20.38 7.58 -17.88
C SER A 86 -18.92 7.43 -18.32
N THR A 87 -18.34 8.48 -18.89
CA THR A 87 -17.04 8.46 -19.56
C THR A 87 -16.05 9.45 -18.94
N GLY A 88 -14.75 9.27 -19.19
CA GLY A 88 -13.72 10.23 -18.80
C GLY A 88 -13.37 10.23 -17.32
N HIS A 89 -13.45 9.09 -16.65
CA HIS A 89 -13.18 8.99 -15.20
C HIS A 89 -11.72 8.74 -14.85
N GLY A 90 -10.92 8.19 -15.76
CA GLY A 90 -9.52 7.90 -15.52
C GLY A 90 -9.29 6.96 -14.33
N PHE A 91 -9.93 5.80 -14.35
CA PHE A 91 -9.71 4.78 -13.30
C PHE A 91 -8.57 3.84 -13.65
N CYS A 92 -7.90 3.36 -12.60
CA CYS A 92 -6.93 2.29 -12.71
C CYS A 92 -7.12 1.27 -11.59
N GLY A 93 -6.89 0.02 -11.88
CA GLY A 93 -7.04 -1.09 -10.93
C GLY A 93 -5.83 -1.98 -10.89
N ILE A 94 -5.46 -2.40 -9.69
CA ILE A 94 -4.39 -3.36 -9.43
C ILE A 94 -4.89 -4.47 -8.51
N GLY A 95 -4.45 -5.70 -8.77
CA GLY A 95 -4.68 -6.79 -7.83
C GLY A 95 -4.03 -6.48 -6.47
N ARG A 96 -4.77 -6.65 -5.38
CA ARG A 96 -4.29 -6.32 -4.02
C ARG A 96 -2.98 -7.02 -3.67
N LYS A 97 -2.84 -8.28 -4.04
CA LYS A 97 -1.60 -9.05 -3.83
C LYS A 97 -0.41 -8.40 -4.56
N ARG A 98 -0.61 -7.97 -5.79
CA ARG A 98 0.45 -7.30 -6.57
C ARG A 98 0.88 -5.98 -5.93
N LEU A 99 -0.09 -5.17 -5.48
CA LEU A 99 0.19 -3.92 -4.77
C LEU A 99 1.01 -4.17 -3.49
N LEU A 100 0.61 -5.16 -2.67
CA LEU A 100 1.34 -5.49 -1.44
C LEU A 100 2.75 -5.98 -1.73
N ASN A 101 2.94 -6.81 -2.76
CA ASN A 101 4.28 -7.27 -3.15
C ASN A 101 5.19 -6.09 -3.52
N ILE A 102 4.69 -5.17 -4.35
CA ILE A 102 5.46 -3.97 -4.72
C ILE A 102 5.86 -3.18 -3.47
N LEU A 103 4.92 -2.94 -2.56
CA LEU A 103 5.18 -2.15 -1.35
C LEU A 103 6.14 -2.86 -0.40
N GLN A 104 6.02 -4.18 -0.21
CA GLN A 104 6.93 -4.97 0.62
C GLN A 104 8.35 -4.96 0.04
N ASP A 105 8.50 -5.20 -1.26
CA ASP A 105 9.80 -5.17 -1.94
C ASP A 105 10.45 -3.78 -1.82
N ARG A 106 9.68 -2.73 -1.98
CA ARG A 106 10.15 -1.35 -1.81
C ARG A 106 10.56 -1.04 -0.38
N CYS A 107 9.78 -1.47 0.61
CA CYS A 107 10.13 -1.35 2.03
C CYS A 107 11.46 -2.02 2.34
N LEU A 108 11.64 -3.27 1.91
CA LEU A 108 12.88 -4.01 2.10
C LEU A 108 14.07 -3.32 1.42
N ALA A 109 13.88 -2.83 0.19
CA ALA A 109 14.95 -2.16 -0.57
C ALA A 109 15.47 -0.88 0.11
N VAL A 110 14.64 -0.17 0.87
CA VAL A 110 15.07 1.03 1.60
C VAL A 110 15.48 0.75 3.06
N GLY A 111 15.38 -0.51 3.51
CA GLY A 111 15.80 -0.92 4.85
C GLY A 111 14.72 -0.75 5.93
N VAL A 112 13.44 -0.86 5.56
CA VAL A 112 12.35 -1.07 6.52
C VAL A 112 12.36 -2.53 6.95
N GLU A 113 12.26 -2.78 8.25
CA GLU A 113 12.12 -4.12 8.82
C GLU A 113 10.67 -4.59 8.72
N LEU A 114 10.45 -5.78 8.15
CA LEU A 114 9.12 -6.39 8.06
C LEU A 114 9.07 -7.65 8.93
N VAL A 115 8.17 -7.65 9.92
CA VAL A 115 7.97 -8.76 10.86
C VAL A 115 6.57 -9.32 10.63
N PHE A 116 6.52 -10.53 10.07
CA PHE A 116 5.28 -11.21 9.74
C PHE A 116 4.87 -12.24 10.81
N GLU A 117 3.66 -12.80 10.68
CA GLU A 117 3.09 -13.83 11.55
C GLU A 117 3.11 -13.43 13.03
N THR A 118 2.96 -12.11 13.29
CA THR A 118 2.99 -11.54 14.65
C THR A 118 1.71 -10.77 14.90
N ASP A 119 0.83 -11.36 15.69
CA ASP A 119 -0.40 -10.69 16.13
C ASP A 119 -0.10 -9.81 17.35
N VAL A 120 -0.66 -8.61 17.36
CA VAL A 120 -0.41 -7.59 18.39
C VAL A 120 -1.64 -7.47 19.28
N ALA A 121 -1.58 -8.04 20.47
CA ALA A 121 -2.63 -7.94 21.47
C ALA A 121 -2.49 -6.68 22.36
N ASP A 122 -1.25 -6.20 22.55
CA ASP A 122 -0.93 -5.02 23.37
C ASP A 122 0.08 -4.16 22.60
N ASP A 123 -0.42 -3.05 22.07
CA ASP A 123 0.36 -2.11 21.27
C ASP A 123 1.38 -1.32 22.12
N GLN A 124 1.06 -1.02 23.38
CA GLN A 124 1.96 -0.31 24.29
C GLN A 124 3.14 -1.18 24.68
N ALA A 125 2.89 -2.46 25.00
CA ALA A 125 3.97 -3.40 25.31
C ALA A 125 4.89 -3.61 24.12
N LEU A 126 4.33 -3.71 22.91
CA LEU A 126 5.12 -3.82 21.69
C LEU A 126 5.92 -2.55 21.41
N ALA A 127 5.32 -1.37 21.52
CA ALA A 127 6.01 -0.10 21.34
C ALA A 127 7.21 0.03 22.29
N ALA A 128 7.04 -0.34 23.57
CA ALA A 128 8.13 -0.34 24.55
C ALA A 128 9.27 -1.31 24.15
N GLN A 129 8.95 -2.48 23.60
CA GLN A 129 9.95 -3.45 23.11
C GLN A 129 10.80 -2.88 21.97
N TYR A 130 10.20 -2.09 21.09
CA TYR A 130 10.89 -1.45 19.95
C TYR A 130 11.47 -0.06 20.30
N ASN A 131 11.28 0.43 21.52
CA ASN A 131 11.62 1.80 21.93
C ASN A 131 11.00 2.85 20.97
N ALA A 132 9.77 2.63 20.55
CA ALA A 132 9.03 3.44 19.59
C ALA A 132 8.01 4.36 20.30
#